data_97ba657606467ad0c9c3a42b418184ac
#
_entry.id   97ba657606467ad0c9c3a42b418184ac
#
_cell.length_a   1.000
_cell.length_b   1.000
_cell.length_c   1.000
_cell.angle_alpha   90.00
_cell.angle_beta   90.00
_cell.angle_gamma   90.00
#
_symmetry.space_group_name_H-M   'P 1'
#
loop_
_entity.id
_entity.type
_entity.pdbx_description
1 polymer ?
#
loop_
_entity_poly.entity_id
_entity_poly.type
_entity_poly.pdbx_seq_one_letter_code
_entity_poly.pdbx_strand_id
1 'polypeptide(L)'
;TPVEQVIAQVFAEILGVERVGVDDSFFALGGNSLVATRVAARLGAVLDAEIPVQLMFEAPTVAGLAVRVEGHEGTGRRRPALVAGPRPDRVALAPAQQRMWFLNQYDTGSGAYNMPIVIRLRGELNVEALRSAMVDVLCRHESLRTRYPERDGMLVQVVEPVEEVGRELAVVAVHAARLVETVTEFVTAGFDVSAEVPVRARLFGVVGTEIPEYVLAVVVHHIAADGFSMTPLARDVAAAYAARAVGDAPSWTPLPVQYADYALWQRAALGSPDDPESLSAQQIRYWSEALDGITEELYLPIDRPRPVVMSQRGATASCSLGVESVRGLERLAR
;
A
#
# COMPACT_ATOMS: atom_id res chain seq x y z
N THR A 1 28.14 -16.29 13.67
CA THR A 1 28.89 -15.06 13.30
C THR A 1 28.08 -13.81 13.69
N PRO A 2 28.69 -12.62 13.75
CA PRO A 2 27.95 -11.36 13.96
C PRO A 2 26.89 -11.11 12.88
N VAL A 3 27.17 -11.49 11.65
CA VAL A 3 26.22 -11.34 10.52
C VAL A 3 25.04 -12.29 10.69
N GLU A 4 25.24 -13.53 11.12
CA GLU A 4 24.15 -14.46 11.44
C GLU A 4 23.23 -13.92 12.55
N GLN A 5 23.80 -13.29 13.57
CA GLN A 5 23.02 -12.68 14.65
C GLN A 5 22.13 -11.55 14.13
N VAL A 6 22.66 -10.68 13.27
CA VAL A 6 21.91 -9.59 12.65
C VAL A 6 20.78 -10.16 11.76
N ILE A 7 21.08 -11.17 10.95
CA ILE A 7 20.08 -11.80 10.07
C ILE A 7 18.98 -12.47 10.90
N ALA A 8 19.34 -13.25 11.92
CA ALA A 8 18.38 -13.90 12.80
C ALA A 8 17.47 -12.90 13.52
N GLN A 9 18.03 -11.77 13.97
CA GLN A 9 17.28 -10.70 14.62
C GLN A 9 16.30 -10.03 13.64
N VAL A 10 16.74 -9.71 12.43
CA VAL A 10 15.89 -9.10 11.40
C VAL A 10 14.78 -10.05 10.96
N PHE A 11 15.06 -11.35 10.84
CA PHE A 11 14.04 -12.37 10.56
C PHE A 11 13.00 -12.41 11.69
N ALA A 12 13.44 -12.48 12.95
CA ALA A 12 12.54 -12.51 14.10
C ALA A 12 11.66 -11.26 14.18
N GLU A 13 12.26 -10.07 14.00
CA GLU A 13 11.55 -8.78 14.01
C GLU A 13 10.45 -8.73 12.93
N ILE A 14 10.80 -9.12 11.70
CA ILE A 14 9.88 -8.97 10.55
C ILE A 14 8.82 -10.06 10.51
N LEU A 15 9.16 -11.29 10.91
CA LEU A 15 8.22 -12.42 10.96
C LEU A 15 7.36 -12.43 12.23
N GLY A 16 7.71 -11.62 13.23
CA GLY A 16 6.98 -11.56 14.50
C GLY A 16 7.16 -12.83 15.36
N VAL A 17 8.31 -13.50 15.26
CA VAL A 17 8.65 -14.70 16.05
C VAL A 17 9.66 -14.36 17.14
N GLU A 18 9.62 -15.07 18.27
CA GLU A 18 10.51 -14.77 19.39
C GLU A 18 12.00 -15.04 19.06
N ARG A 19 12.27 -16.07 18.27
CA ARG A 19 13.63 -16.51 17.99
C ARG A 19 13.71 -17.22 16.64
N VAL A 20 14.85 -17.07 15.95
CA VAL A 20 15.18 -17.75 14.69
C VAL A 20 16.53 -18.43 14.85
N GLY A 21 16.60 -19.72 14.54
CA GLY A 21 17.81 -20.51 14.52
C GLY A 21 18.62 -20.29 13.23
N VAL A 22 19.91 -20.67 13.25
CA VAL A 22 20.80 -20.47 12.10
C VAL A 22 20.43 -21.32 10.88
N ASP A 23 19.81 -22.47 11.10
CA ASP A 23 19.36 -23.39 10.05
C ASP A 23 17.88 -23.22 9.68
N ASP A 24 17.17 -22.33 10.36
CA ASP A 24 15.76 -22.07 10.08
C ASP A 24 15.61 -21.38 8.73
N SER A 25 14.70 -21.92 7.91
CA SER A 25 14.35 -21.32 6.63
C SER A 25 13.35 -20.20 6.81
N PHE A 26 13.66 -19.04 6.26
CA PHE A 26 12.78 -17.88 6.23
C PHE A 26 11.37 -18.21 5.72
N PHE A 27 11.27 -19.00 4.65
CA PHE A 27 9.97 -19.36 4.06
C PHE A 27 9.22 -20.40 4.92
N ALA A 28 9.92 -21.31 5.57
CA ALA A 28 9.32 -22.28 6.48
C ALA A 28 8.75 -21.61 7.74
N LEU A 29 9.32 -20.48 8.17
CA LEU A 29 8.84 -19.66 9.28
C LEU A 29 7.64 -18.75 8.88
N GLY A 30 7.13 -18.86 7.65
CA GLY A 30 5.99 -18.09 7.16
C GLY A 30 6.35 -16.85 6.34
N GLY A 31 7.63 -16.68 6.01
CA GLY A 31 8.08 -15.64 5.07
C GLY A 31 7.53 -15.88 3.66
N ASN A 32 7.30 -14.79 2.93
CA ASN A 32 6.92 -14.79 1.52
C ASN A 32 7.76 -13.79 0.73
N SER A 33 7.62 -13.82 -0.61
CA SER A 33 8.41 -12.97 -1.52
C SER A 33 8.41 -11.49 -1.14
N LEU A 34 7.33 -11.04 -0.61
CA LEU A 34 7.12 -9.64 -0.28
C LEU A 34 7.75 -9.27 1.07
N VAL A 35 7.63 -10.15 2.05
CA VAL A 35 8.33 -10.03 3.33
C VAL A 35 9.83 -10.16 3.10
N ALA A 36 10.29 -11.00 2.15
CA ALA A 36 11.68 -11.13 1.74
C ALA A 36 12.28 -9.80 1.25
N THR A 37 11.51 -9.01 0.50
CA THR A 37 11.95 -7.67 0.07
C THR A 37 12.18 -6.72 1.26
N ARG A 38 11.32 -6.78 2.29
CA ARG A 38 11.48 -6.00 3.52
C ARG A 38 12.71 -6.44 4.32
N VAL A 39 12.96 -7.75 4.40
CA VAL A 39 14.14 -8.30 5.06
C VAL A 39 15.40 -7.86 4.34
N ALA A 40 15.47 -8.00 3.01
CA ALA A 40 16.61 -7.57 2.21
C ALA A 40 16.91 -6.08 2.40
N ALA A 41 15.88 -5.24 2.36
CA ALA A 41 16.03 -3.79 2.61
C ALA A 41 16.50 -3.50 4.04
N ARG A 42 15.97 -4.19 5.06
CA ARG A 42 16.36 -4.01 6.46
C ARG A 42 17.79 -4.47 6.71
N LEU A 43 18.16 -5.62 6.17
CA LEU A 43 19.55 -6.14 6.23
C LEU A 43 20.51 -5.17 5.55
N GLY A 44 20.15 -4.67 4.37
CA GLY A 44 20.95 -3.68 3.65
C GLY A 44 21.21 -2.42 4.49
N ALA A 45 20.18 -1.93 5.19
CA ALA A 45 20.29 -0.77 6.07
C ALA A 45 21.18 -1.04 7.32
N VAL A 46 21.08 -2.24 7.91
CA VAL A 46 21.85 -2.60 9.13
C VAL A 46 23.30 -2.95 8.80
N LEU A 47 23.52 -3.66 7.69
CA LEU A 47 24.85 -4.11 7.27
C LEU A 47 25.57 -3.10 6.36
N ASP A 48 24.90 -1.99 6.05
CA ASP A 48 25.41 -0.95 5.15
C ASP A 48 25.84 -1.51 3.77
N ALA A 49 25.04 -2.45 3.25
CA ALA A 49 25.32 -3.18 2.02
C ALA A 49 24.08 -3.27 1.13
N GLU A 50 24.26 -3.43 -0.19
CA GLU A 50 23.15 -3.76 -1.07
C GLU A 50 22.88 -5.27 -1.00
N ILE A 51 21.70 -5.66 -0.48
CA ILE A 51 21.28 -7.04 -0.37
C ILE A 51 20.19 -7.30 -1.41
N PRO A 52 20.51 -7.94 -2.55
CA PRO A 52 19.50 -8.31 -3.54
C PRO A 52 18.49 -9.28 -2.93
N VAL A 53 17.20 -9.04 -3.17
CA VAL A 53 16.13 -9.93 -2.67
C VAL A 53 16.29 -11.36 -3.18
N GLN A 54 16.95 -11.55 -4.29
CA GLN A 54 17.29 -12.84 -4.90
C GLN A 54 18.07 -13.75 -3.94
N LEU A 55 18.96 -13.18 -3.12
CA LEU A 55 19.74 -13.93 -2.13
C LEU A 55 18.86 -14.63 -1.09
N MET A 56 17.69 -14.06 -0.80
CA MET A 56 16.72 -14.68 0.12
C MET A 56 16.12 -15.98 -0.44
N PHE A 57 16.02 -16.10 -1.78
CA PHE A 57 15.53 -17.30 -2.45
C PHE A 57 16.65 -18.33 -2.66
N GLU A 58 17.85 -17.88 -2.96
CA GLU A 58 19.02 -18.74 -3.15
C GLU A 58 19.54 -19.35 -1.83
N ALA A 59 19.43 -18.60 -0.75
CA ALA A 59 19.93 -18.98 0.57
C ALA A 59 18.92 -18.58 1.66
N PRO A 60 17.80 -19.33 1.81
CA PRO A 60 16.70 -18.93 2.69
C PRO A 60 16.96 -19.14 4.19
N THR A 61 18.09 -19.72 4.59
CA THR A 61 18.46 -19.89 5.99
C THR A 61 19.38 -18.77 6.47
N VAL A 62 19.39 -18.53 7.80
CA VAL A 62 20.28 -17.52 8.40
C VAL A 62 21.75 -17.78 8.06
N ALA A 63 22.22 -19.01 8.23
CA ALA A 63 23.61 -19.39 7.94
C ALA A 63 23.93 -19.25 6.45
N GLY A 64 23.05 -19.75 5.57
CA GLY A 64 23.25 -19.68 4.13
C GLY A 64 23.28 -18.23 3.62
N LEU A 65 22.37 -17.40 4.13
CA LEU A 65 22.30 -15.98 3.76
C LEU A 65 23.53 -15.22 4.28
N ALA A 66 24.02 -15.52 5.50
CA ALA A 66 25.22 -14.90 6.05
C ALA A 66 26.45 -15.12 5.15
N VAL A 67 26.66 -16.35 4.68
CA VAL A 67 27.77 -16.67 3.75
C VAL A 67 27.64 -15.86 2.45
N ARG A 68 26.43 -15.73 1.92
CA ARG A 68 26.20 -14.97 0.67
C ARG A 68 26.41 -13.48 0.86
N VAL A 69 25.95 -12.94 1.99
CA VAL A 69 26.11 -11.52 2.33
C VAL A 69 27.57 -11.17 2.59
N GLU A 70 28.30 -12.00 3.32
CA GLU A 70 29.75 -11.81 3.58
C GLU A 70 30.60 -11.91 2.30
N GLY A 71 30.18 -12.75 1.33
CA GLY A 71 30.83 -12.90 0.03
C GLY A 71 30.37 -11.90 -1.03
N HIS A 72 29.36 -11.09 -0.73
CA HIS A 72 28.82 -10.11 -1.68
C HIS A 72 29.53 -8.78 -1.48
N GLU A 73 30.61 -8.55 -2.22
CA GLU A 73 31.22 -7.22 -2.35
C GLU A 73 30.19 -6.33 -3.06
N GLY A 74 29.50 -5.52 -2.27
CA GLY A 74 28.47 -4.59 -2.79
C GLY A 74 29.08 -3.64 -3.82
N THR A 75 28.87 -3.94 -5.10
CA THR A 75 29.23 -3.08 -6.22
C THR A 75 28.23 -1.94 -6.42
N GLY A 76 27.25 -1.81 -5.50
CA GLY A 76 26.15 -0.85 -5.59
C GLY A 76 26.56 0.56 -5.14
N ARG A 77 26.18 1.56 -5.92
CA ARG A 77 26.13 2.95 -5.46
C ARG A 77 25.26 2.97 -4.17
N ARG A 78 25.85 3.42 -3.09
CA ARG A 78 25.18 3.55 -1.78
C ARG A 78 23.92 4.40 -1.95
N ARG A 79 22.75 3.81 -1.75
CA ARG A 79 21.49 4.56 -1.80
C ARG A 79 21.47 5.53 -0.62
N PRO A 80 21.14 6.82 -0.83
CA PRO A 80 20.99 7.74 0.29
C PRO A 80 19.94 7.22 1.26
N ALA A 81 20.14 7.44 2.56
CA ALA A 81 19.16 7.07 3.57
C ALA A 81 17.84 7.81 3.32
N LEU A 82 16.71 7.10 3.46
CA LEU A 82 15.39 7.73 3.42
C LEU A 82 15.15 8.45 4.76
N VAL A 83 15.21 9.75 4.72
CA VAL A 83 14.98 10.64 5.87
C VAL A 83 14.06 11.79 5.45
N ALA A 84 13.27 12.30 6.40
CA ALA A 84 12.53 13.54 6.18
C ALA A 84 13.52 14.70 6.04
N GLY A 85 13.25 15.58 5.08
CA GLY A 85 14.08 16.73 4.81
C GLY A 85 13.27 17.95 4.35
N PRO A 86 13.95 19.08 4.06
CA PRO A 86 13.29 20.24 3.48
C PRO A 86 12.69 19.87 2.13
N ARG A 87 11.42 20.23 1.95
CA ARG A 87 10.70 19.99 0.70
C ARG A 87 10.75 21.24 -0.18
N PRO A 88 10.93 21.08 -1.49
CA PRO A 88 10.79 22.19 -2.43
C PRO A 88 9.33 22.66 -2.48
N ASP A 89 9.08 23.88 -2.95
CA ASP A 89 7.72 24.43 -3.13
C ASP A 89 6.86 23.56 -4.06
N ARG A 90 7.51 22.79 -4.93
CA ARG A 90 6.87 21.86 -5.86
C ARG A 90 7.43 20.46 -5.63
N VAL A 91 6.68 19.63 -4.95
CA VAL A 91 7.04 18.24 -4.76
C VAL A 91 6.57 17.42 -5.96
N ALA A 92 7.50 16.89 -6.73
CA ALA A 92 7.19 16.05 -7.88
C ALA A 92 6.59 14.69 -7.45
N LEU A 93 5.76 14.10 -8.31
CA LEU A 93 5.20 12.77 -8.09
C LEU A 93 6.29 11.68 -8.16
N ALA A 94 6.14 10.65 -7.34
CA ALA A 94 6.90 9.41 -7.53
C ALA A 94 6.50 8.73 -8.86
N PRO A 95 7.36 7.92 -9.50
CA PRO A 95 7.02 7.24 -10.75
C PRO A 95 5.72 6.42 -10.69
N ALA A 96 5.46 5.74 -9.57
CA ALA A 96 4.21 5.01 -9.37
C ALA A 96 2.99 5.94 -9.33
N GLN A 97 3.11 7.11 -8.68
CA GLN A 97 2.04 8.11 -8.65
C GLN A 97 1.80 8.72 -10.04
N GLN A 98 2.85 8.97 -10.82
CA GLN A 98 2.71 9.48 -12.20
C GLN A 98 1.92 8.49 -13.06
N ARG A 99 2.20 7.19 -12.95
CA ARG A 99 1.44 6.14 -13.64
C ARG A 99 -0.03 6.13 -13.22
N MET A 100 -0.31 6.18 -11.91
CA MET A 100 -1.68 6.19 -11.40
C MET A 100 -2.42 7.46 -11.80
N TRP A 101 -1.76 8.60 -11.79
CA TRP A 101 -2.31 9.86 -12.24
C TRP A 101 -2.73 9.81 -13.72
N PHE A 102 -1.83 9.34 -14.60
CA PHE A 102 -2.11 9.19 -16.03
C PHE A 102 -3.35 8.30 -16.28
N LEU A 103 -3.41 7.14 -15.61
CA LEU A 103 -4.54 6.24 -15.73
C LEU A 103 -5.85 6.87 -15.23
N ASN A 104 -5.78 7.66 -14.16
CA ASN A 104 -6.93 8.36 -13.62
C ASN A 104 -7.42 9.46 -14.56
N GLN A 105 -6.52 10.23 -15.18
CA GLN A 105 -6.92 11.28 -16.13
C GLN A 105 -7.53 10.72 -17.43
N TYR A 106 -7.23 9.47 -17.78
CA TYR A 106 -7.88 8.81 -18.91
C TYR A 106 -9.36 8.53 -18.64
N ASP A 107 -9.73 8.17 -17.39
CA ASP A 107 -11.12 7.96 -16.99
C ASP A 107 -11.30 8.26 -15.47
N THR A 108 -11.62 9.51 -15.14
CA THR A 108 -11.87 9.94 -13.77
C THR A 108 -13.18 9.39 -13.19
N GLY A 109 -14.08 8.89 -14.03
CA GLY A 109 -15.33 8.24 -13.62
C GLY A 109 -15.14 6.79 -13.17
N SER A 110 -14.00 6.19 -13.50
CA SER A 110 -13.71 4.79 -13.17
C SER A 110 -13.35 4.59 -11.70
N GLY A 111 -13.99 3.60 -11.07
CA GLY A 111 -13.60 3.10 -9.74
C GLY A 111 -12.58 1.95 -9.77
N ALA A 112 -11.93 1.68 -10.91
CA ALA A 112 -11.03 0.52 -11.06
C ALA A 112 -9.83 0.53 -10.10
N TYR A 113 -9.38 1.71 -9.71
CA TYR A 113 -8.28 1.91 -8.75
C TYR A 113 -8.75 2.31 -7.36
N ASN A 114 -10.03 2.15 -7.07
CA ASN A 114 -10.56 2.32 -5.73
C ASN A 114 -10.23 1.11 -4.86
N MET A 115 -9.81 1.37 -3.64
CA MET A 115 -9.54 0.39 -2.60
C MET A 115 -10.58 0.57 -1.48
N PRO A 116 -11.71 -0.12 -1.55
CA PRO A 116 -12.77 0.00 -0.56
C PRO A 116 -12.46 -0.80 0.70
N ILE A 117 -12.74 -0.20 1.87
CA ILE A 117 -12.81 -0.84 3.17
C ILE A 117 -14.25 -0.67 3.65
N VAL A 118 -14.98 -1.77 3.80
CA VAL A 118 -16.38 -1.74 4.24
C VAL A 118 -16.50 -2.58 5.50
N ILE A 119 -16.84 -1.92 6.61
CA ILE A 119 -16.92 -2.55 7.94
C ILE A 119 -18.34 -2.41 8.49
N ARG A 120 -18.95 -3.53 8.85
CA ARG A 120 -20.24 -3.56 9.55
C ARG A 120 -20.00 -3.48 11.05
N LEU A 121 -20.65 -2.51 11.70
CA LEU A 121 -20.55 -2.23 13.13
C LEU A 121 -21.92 -2.48 13.76
N ARG A 122 -21.97 -3.20 14.86
CA ARG A 122 -23.21 -3.51 15.60
C ARG A 122 -23.09 -3.07 17.04
N GLY A 123 -24.15 -2.45 17.56
CA GLY A 123 -24.21 -1.90 18.90
C GLY A 123 -24.02 -0.39 18.94
N GLU A 124 -23.78 0.13 20.14
CA GLU A 124 -23.59 1.57 20.35
C GLU A 124 -22.28 2.03 19.71
N LEU A 125 -22.38 3.06 18.88
CA LEU A 125 -21.24 3.70 18.22
C LEU A 125 -21.15 5.17 18.63
N ASN A 126 -20.00 5.58 19.14
CA ASN A 126 -19.73 7.00 19.34
C ASN A 126 -19.29 7.64 18.00
N VAL A 127 -20.25 8.20 17.27
CA VAL A 127 -20.04 8.78 15.94
C VAL A 127 -19.06 9.96 15.98
N GLU A 128 -19.09 10.79 17.04
CA GLU A 128 -18.17 11.92 17.17
C GLU A 128 -16.73 11.47 17.43
N ALA A 129 -16.56 10.40 18.23
CA ALA A 129 -15.26 9.78 18.42
C ALA A 129 -14.72 9.18 17.09
N LEU A 130 -15.59 8.56 16.29
CA LEU A 130 -15.20 8.03 14.98
C LEU A 130 -14.82 9.15 14.01
N ARG A 131 -15.58 10.24 13.98
CA ARG A 131 -15.27 11.43 13.17
C ARG A 131 -13.91 12.01 13.56
N SER A 132 -13.68 12.22 14.85
CA SER A 132 -12.39 12.72 15.36
C SER A 132 -11.24 11.78 15.04
N ALA A 133 -11.44 10.47 15.14
CA ALA A 133 -10.44 9.45 14.78
C ALA A 133 -10.06 9.51 13.29
N MET A 134 -11.03 9.71 12.40
CA MET A 134 -10.75 9.88 10.96
C MET A 134 -9.91 11.13 10.70
N VAL A 135 -10.17 12.23 11.40
CA VAL A 135 -9.37 13.46 11.32
C VAL A 135 -7.93 13.19 11.80
N ASP A 136 -7.75 12.49 12.94
CA ASP A 136 -6.43 12.13 13.45
C ASP A 136 -5.62 11.30 12.45
N VAL A 137 -6.27 10.36 11.77
CA VAL A 137 -5.64 9.54 10.73
C VAL A 137 -5.25 10.38 9.50
N LEU A 138 -6.10 11.32 9.08
CA LEU A 138 -5.78 12.27 8.00
C LEU A 138 -4.63 13.20 8.38
N CYS A 139 -4.55 13.64 9.64
CA CYS A 139 -3.41 14.40 10.16
C CYS A 139 -2.11 13.59 10.06
N ARG A 140 -2.17 12.32 10.46
CA ARG A 140 -1.03 11.43 10.51
C ARG A 140 -0.47 11.09 9.13
N HIS A 141 -1.35 10.81 8.15
CA HIS A 141 -1.01 10.31 6.83
C HIS A 141 -1.24 11.36 5.75
N GLU A 142 -0.20 12.10 5.38
CA GLU A 142 -0.28 13.14 4.35
C GLU A 142 -0.77 12.61 3.00
N SER A 143 -0.42 11.36 2.64
CA SER A 143 -0.84 10.76 1.36
C SER A 143 -2.37 10.74 1.19
N LEU A 144 -3.14 10.61 2.27
CA LEU A 144 -4.60 10.58 2.23
C LEU A 144 -5.23 11.96 1.96
N ARG A 145 -4.47 13.03 2.16
CA ARG A 145 -4.91 14.41 1.94
C ARG A 145 -4.05 15.15 0.91
N THR A 146 -3.41 14.40 0.01
CA THR A 146 -2.59 14.95 -1.07
C THR A 146 -3.35 14.92 -2.38
N ARG A 147 -3.49 16.08 -3.06
CA ARG A 147 -3.96 16.17 -4.44
C ARG A 147 -2.77 16.22 -5.40
N TYR A 148 -3.06 15.91 -6.66
CA TYR A 148 -2.04 15.78 -7.69
C TYR A 148 -2.34 16.65 -8.92
N PRO A 149 -2.45 17.98 -8.76
CA PRO A 149 -2.72 18.88 -9.89
C PRO A 149 -1.50 19.03 -10.80
N GLU A 150 -1.76 19.44 -12.02
CA GLU A 150 -0.75 19.99 -12.91
C GLU A 150 -0.59 21.49 -12.65
N ARG A 151 0.64 21.97 -12.47
CA ARG A 151 0.99 23.38 -12.31
C ARG A 151 2.16 23.72 -13.23
N ASP A 152 1.93 24.65 -14.15
CA ASP A 152 2.92 25.08 -15.15
C ASP A 152 3.57 23.90 -15.91
N GLY A 153 2.76 22.93 -16.36
CA GLY A 153 3.20 21.76 -17.09
C GLY A 153 3.91 20.69 -16.24
N MET A 154 3.88 20.80 -14.92
CA MET A 154 4.47 19.82 -14.00
C MET A 154 3.41 19.23 -13.07
N LEU A 155 3.44 17.91 -12.92
CA LEU A 155 2.63 17.20 -11.93
C LEU A 155 3.26 17.37 -10.54
N VAL A 156 2.47 17.87 -9.59
CA VAL A 156 2.92 18.16 -8.23
C VAL A 156 2.03 17.55 -7.18
N GLN A 157 2.62 17.20 -6.04
CA GLN A 157 1.90 16.83 -4.82
C GLN A 157 1.53 18.09 -4.06
N VAL A 158 0.24 18.25 -3.74
CA VAL A 158 -0.26 19.33 -2.89
C VAL A 158 -0.90 18.71 -1.67
N VAL A 159 -0.25 18.84 -0.53
CA VAL A 159 -0.75 18.34 0.77
C VAL A 159 -1.74 19.38 1.31
N GLU A 160 -3.01 19.02 1.34
CA GLU A 160 -4.06 19.92 1.82
C GLU A 160 -4.05 20.02 3.35
N PRO A 161 -4.40 21.19 3.90
CA PRO A 161 -4.66 21.34 5.33
C PRO A 161 -5.78 20.38 5.77
N VAL A 162 -5.60 19.75 6.95
CA VAL A 162 -6.60 18.77 7.44
C VAL A 162 -7.95 19.42 7.72
N GLU A 163 -7.96 20.70 8.05
CA GLU A 163 -9.16 21.51 8.28
C GLU A 163 -10.04 21.65 7.03
N GLU A 164 -9.45 21.50 5.84
CA GLU A 164 -10.17 21.57 4.57
C GLU A 164 -10.71 20.19 4.14
N VAL A 165 -10.07 19.12 4.58
CA VAL A 165 -10.36 17.74 4.14
C VAL A 165 -11.18 16.96 5.19
N GLY A 166 -10.92 17.17 6.46
CA GLY A 166 -11.40 16.31 7.57
C GLY A 166 -12.84 16.60 8.04
N ARG A 167 -13.59 17.48 7.37
CA ARG A 167 -14.81 18.07 7.95
C ARG A 167 -16.01 17.15 8.06
N GLU A 168 -16.17 16.12 7.24
CA GLU A 168 -17.43 15.37 7.26
C GLU A 168 -17.27 13.84 7.09
N LEU A 169 -17.43 13.14 8.21
CA LEU A 169 -17.96 11.78 8.13
C LEU A 169 -19.48 11.88 8.09
N ALA A 170 -20.06 11.92 6.88
CA ALA A 170 -21.50 11.99 6.72
C ALA A 170 -22.16 10.72 7.24
N VAL A 171 -23.23 10.89 8.05
CA VAL A 171 -24.07 9.76 8.48
C VAL A 171 -25.31 9.75 7.61
N VAL A 172 -25.51 8.68 6.84
CA VAL A 172 -26.64 8.51 5.92
C VAL A 172 -27.52 7.36 6.37
N ALA A 173 -28.79 7.64 6.64
CA ALA A 173 -29.76 6.60 6.95
C ALA A 173 -30.08 5.78 5.70
N VAL A 174 -30.04 4.45 5.80
CA VAL A 174 -30.32 3.53 4.70
C VAL A 174 -31.14 2.34 5.18
N HIS A 175 -32.14 1.93 4.41
CA HIS A 175 -32.87 0.70 4.66
C HIS A 175 -32.02 -0.52 4.29
N ALA A 176 -32.14 -1.60 5.09
CA ALA A 176 -31.36 -2.83 4.88
C ALA A 176 -31.46 -3.39 3.45
N ALA A 177 -32.64 -3.29 2.82
CA ALA A 177 -32.86 -3.73 1.45
C ALA A 177 -32.05 -2.95 0.39
N ARG A 178 -31.67 -1.72 0.68
CA ARG A 178 -30.91 -0.88 -0.25
C ARG A 178 -29.43 -0.69 0.14
N LEU A 179 -29.03 -1.26 1.28
CA LEU A 179 -27.70 -1.08 1.84
C LEU A 179 -26.60 -1.47 0.85
N VAL A 180 -26.69 -2.66 0.27
CA VAL A 180 -25.67 -3.18 -0.66
C VAL A 180 -25.56 -2.29 -1.89
N GLU A 181 -26.68 -1.92 -2.50
CA GLU A 181 -26.72 -1.04 -3.67
C GLU A 181 -26.05 0.32 -3.35
N THR A 182 -26.51 0.97 -2.27
CA THR A 182 -26.02 2.30 -1.87
C THR A 182 -24.53 2.30 -1.50
N VAL A 183 -24.06 1.26 -0.80
CA VAL A 183 -22.63 1.12 -0.49
C VAL A 183 -21.82 0.86 -1.76
N THR A 184 -22.31 0.01 -2.67
CA THR A 184 -21.64 -0.27 -3.95
C THR A 184 -21.50 1.00 -4.79
N GLU A 185 -22.56 1.78 -4.95
CA GLU A 185 -22.51 3.06 -5.66
C GLU A 185 -21.45 4.01 -5.07
N PHE A 186 -21.39 4.10 -3.74
CA PHE A 186 -20.40 4.94 -3.05
C PHE A 186 -18.96 4.47 -3.25
N VAL A 187 -18.69 3.17 -3.17
CA VAL A 187 -17.33 2.65 -3.26
C VAL A 187 -16.81 2.54 -4.68
N THR A 188 -17.70 2.46 -5.67
CA THR A 188 -17.33 2.38 -7.09
C THR A 188 -17.29 3.73 -7.81
N ALA A 189 -17.76 4.81 -7.19
CA ALA A 189 -17.66 6.15 -7.78
C ALA A 189 -16.19 6.53 -8.00
N GLY A 190 -15.87 7.11 -9.15
CA GLY A 190 -14.50 7.52 -9.51
C GLY A 190 -13.95 8.66 -8.65
N PHE A 191 -12.68 8.92 -8.77
CA PHE A 191 -11.98 10.10 -8.21
C PHE A 191 -11.40 10.93 -9.35
N ASP A 192 -11.38 12.24 -9.21
CA ASP A 192 -10.45 13.12 -9.92
C ASP A 192 -9.31 13.51 -8.95
N VAL A 193 -8.21 12.77 -8.99
CA VAL A 193 -7.10 12.99 -8.06
C VAL A 193 -6.37 14.32 -8.28
N SER A 194 -6.63 15.02 -9.38
CA SER A 194 -6.13 16.37 -9.63
C SER A 194 -6.90 17.44 -8.88
N ALA A 195 -8.19 17.19 -8.64
CA ALA A 195 -9.14 18.16 -8.06
C ALA A 195 -9.51 17.83 -6.62
N GLU A 196 -9.57 16.54 -6.25
CA GLU A 196 -9.98 16.10 -4.91
C GLU A 196 -8.92 15.21 -4.24
N VAL A 197 -9.00 15.10 -2.92
CA VAL A 197 -8.12 14.19 -2.14
C VAL A 197 -8.51 12.74 -2.39
N PRO A 198 -7.54 11.81 -2.38
CA PRO A 198 -7.75 10.42 -2.79
C PRO A 198 -8.39 9.55 -1.69
N VAL A 199 -9.24 10.12 -0.85
CA VAL A 199 -9.96 9.41 0.20
C VAL A 199 -11.36 9.94 0.38
N ARG A 200 -12.33 9.03 0.56
CA ARG A 200 -13.71 9.35 0.95
C ARG A 200 -14.16 8.38 2.03
N ALA A 201 -14.93 8.87 3.00
CA ALA A 201 -15.52 8.05 4.03
C ALA A 201 -17.01 8.40 4.20
N ARG A 202 -17.83 7.39 4.50
CA ARG A 202 -19.24 7.55 4.81
C ARG A 202 -19.69 6.51 5.83
N LEU A 203 -20.54 6.92 6.75
CA LEU A 203 -21.17 6.05 7.72
C LEU A 203 -22.64 5.87 7.36
N PHE A 204 -23.04 4.66 7.02
CA PHE A 204 -24.43 4.31 6.75
C PHE A 204 -25.08 3.78 8.02
N GLY A 205 -26.11 4.45 8.52
CA GLY A 205 -26.95 3.97 9.63
C GLY A 205 -28.07 3.10 9.07
N VAL A 206 -28.14 1.84 9.45
CA VAL A 206 -29.15 0.91 8.96
C VAL A 206 -30.44 1.09 9.75
N VAL A 207 -31.50 1.51 9.08
CA VAL A 207 -32.82 1.71 9.71
C VAL A 207 -33.64 0.42 9.74
N GLY A 208 -34.42 0.25 10.82
CA GLY A 208 -35.33 -0.88 10.99
C GLY A 208 -34.67 -2.10 11.61
N THR A 209 -33.52 -1.95 12.26
CA THR A 209 -32.84 -3.00 13.03
C THR A 209 -33.17 -2.86 14.53
N GLU A 210 -33.27 -3.97 15.24
CA GLU A 210 -33.54 -4.00 16.70
C GLU A 210 -32.32 -3.48 17.50
N ILE A 211 -31.13 -3.77 17.02
CA ILE A 211 -29.87 -3.30 17.59
C ILE A 211 -29.30 -2.26 16.62
N PRO A 212 -28.77 -1.12 17.11
CA PRO A 212 -28.11 -0.16 16.24
C PRO A 212 -27.07 -0.83 15.35
N GLU A 213 -27.15 -0.58 14.07
CA GLU A 213 -26.26 -1.15 13.08
C GLU A 213 -25.78 -0.05 12.11
N TYR A 214 -24.49 -0.06 11.85
CA TYR A 214 -23.85 0.89 10.94
C TYR A 214 -22.94 0.15 9.95
N VAL A 215 -22.72 0.76 8.79
CA VAL A 215 -21.68 0.34 7.85
C VAL A 215 -20.77 1.52 7.58
N LEU A 216 -19.53 1.41 8.03
CA LEU A 216 -18.47 2.36 7.67
C LEU A 216 -17.88 1.94 6.33
N ALA A 217 -17.99 2.80 5.33
CA ALA A 217 -17.32 2.65 4.04
C ALA A 217 -16.24 3.72 3.92
N VAL A 218 -15.00 3.28 3.73
CA VAL A 218 -13.84 4.13 3.43
C VAL A 218 -13.31 3.69 2.08
N VAL A 219 -13.06 4.63 1.20
CA VAL A 219 -12.49 4.37 -0.13
C VAL A 219 -11.22 5.18 -0.26
N VAL A 220 -10.12 4.51 -0.59
CA VAL A 220 -8.85 5.17 -0.88
C VAL A 220 -8.48 4.88 -2.34
N HIS A 221 -8.09 5.90 -3.10
CA HIS A 221 -7.57 5.69 -4.44
C HIS A 221 -6.15 5.12 -4.38
N HIS A 222 -5.81 4.21 -5.27
CA HIS A 222 -4.52 3.48 -5.27
C HIS A 222 -3.28 4.37 -5.45
N ILE A 223 -3.44 5.65 -5.83
CA ILE A 223 -2.35 6.65 -5.86
C ILE A 223 -1.82 7.00 -4.46
N ALA A 224 -2.65 6.83 -3.42
CA ALA A 224 -2.33 7.21 -2.03
C ALA A 224 -2.03 6.03 -1.11
N ALA A 225 -2.39 4.82 -1.50
CA ALA A 225 -2.25 3.62 -0.69
C ALA A 225 -2.16 2.36 -1.57
N ASP A 226 -1.75 1.26 -0.98
CA ASP A 226 -1.68 -0.07 -1.58
C ASP A 226 -2.19 -1.14 -0.59
N GLY A 227 -2.11 -2.42 -0.96
CA GLY A 227 -2.54 -3.51 -0.08
C GLY A 227 -1.82 -3.54 1.27
N PHE A 228 -0.55 -3.11 1.32
CA PHE A 228 0.21 -3.03 2.57
C PHE A 228 -0.21 -1.88 3.47
N SER A 229 -0.71 -0.82 2.88
CA SER A 229 -1.19 0.35 3.60
C SER A 229 -2.45 0.04 4.40
N MET A 230 -3.22 -1.00 4.03
CA MET A 230 -4.52 -1.30 4.63
C MET A 230 -4.40 -1.72 6.10
N THR A 231 -3.44 -2.56 6.46
CA THR A 231 -3.25 -3.02 7.85
C THR A 231 -2.82 -1.88 8.79
N PRO A 232 -1.78 -1.08 8.47
CA PRO A 232 -1.45 0.11 9.26
C PRO A 232 -2.62 1.09 9.39
N LEU A 233 -3.35 1.35 8.30
CA LEU A 233 -4.49 2.26 8.29
C LEU A 233 -5.61 1.79 9.23
N ALA A 234 -6.00 0.51 9.14
CA ALA A 234 -7.02 -0.06 10.00
C ALA A 234 -6.60 -0.02 11.49
N ARG A 235 -5.35 -0.32 11.78
CA ARG A 235 -4.80 -0.23 13.15
C ARG A 235 -4.83 1.22 13.68
N ASP A 236 -4.42 2.18 12.85
CA ASP A 236 -4.37 3.59 13.26
C ASP A 236 -5.79 4.15 13.46
N VAL A 237 -6.76 3.78 12.63
CA VAL A 237 -8.18 4.12 12.82
C VAL A 237 -8.72 3.52 14.13
N ALA A 238 -8.43 2.24 14.40
CA ALA A 238 -8.91 1.57 15.63
C ALA A 238 -8.28 2.20 16.89
N ALA A 239 -6.98 2.49 16.86
CA ALA A 239 -6.29 3.14 17.97
C ALA A 239 -6.81 4.56 18.23
N ALA A 240 -7.02 5.35 17.17
CA ALA A 240 -7.60 6.68 17.28
C ALA A 240 -9.03 6.65 17.82
N TYR A 241 -9.86 5.75 17.30
CA TYR A 241 -11.24 5.61 17.81
C TYR A 241 -11.28 5.23 19.29
N ALA A 242 -10.46 4.26 19.71
CA ALA A 242 -10.40 3.86 21.10
C ALA A 242 -10.01 5.03 22.05
N ALA A 243 -9.02 5.84 21.65
CA ALA A 243 -8.63 7.03 22.42
C ALA A 243 -9.75 8.09 22.43
N ARG A 244 -10.32 8.41 21.27
CA ARG A 244 -11.39 9.42 21.16
C ARG A 244 -12.68 9.01 21.88
N ALA A 245 -12.98 7.71 21.95
CA ALA A 245 -14.16 7.20 22.66
C ALA A 245 -14.11 7.45 24.18
N VAL A 246 -12.91 7.60 24.75
CA VAL A 246 -12.71 7.97 26.17
C VAL A 246 -12.34 9.44 26.37
N GLY A 247 -12.35 10.24 25.29
CA GLY A 247 -12.10 11.69 25.34
C GLY A 247 -10.63 12.08 25.14
N ASP A 248 -9.75 11.13 24.88
CA ASP A 248 -8.31 11.37 24.68
C ASP A 248 -7.94 11.53 23.20
N ALA A 249 -6.75 12.06 22.94
CA ALA A 249 -6.11 12.02 21.63
C ALA A 249 -5.29 10.73 21.48
N PRO A 250 -5.15 10.19 20.25
CA PRO A 250 -4.32 9.00 20.04
C PRO A 250 -2.84 9.29 20.34
N SER A 251 -2.22 8.39 21.12
CA SER A 251 -0.82 8.46 21.48
C SER A 251 0.01 7.53 20.58
N TRP A 252 0.40 8.02 19.43
CA TRP A 252 1.28 7.30 18.51
C TRP A 252 2.59 8.03 18.24
N THR A 253 3.64 7.28 18.00
CA THR A 253 4.93 7.84 17.56
C THR A 253 4.74 8.52 16.20
N PRO A 254 5.26 9.75 16.00
CA PRO A 254 5.26 10.40 14.69
C PRO A 254 5.88 9.50 13.61
N LEU A 255 5.37 9.61 12.40
CA LEU A 255 5.99 8.91 11.27
C LEU A 255 7.35 9.55 10.96
N PRO A 256 8.42 8.75 10.80
CA PRO A 256 9.75 9.31 10.54
C PRO A 256 9.85 9.97 9.16
N VAL A 257 9.00 9.58 8.22
CA VAL A 257 8.90 10.10 6.85
C VAL A 257 7.45 10.07 6.38
N GLN A 258 7.12 10.94 5.44
CA GLN A 258 5.88 10.92 4.70
C GLN A 258 6.13 10.47 3.25
N TYR A 259 5.06 10.18 2.49
CA TYR A 259 5.23 9.70 1.11
C TYR A 259 5.88 10.75 0.19
N ALA A 260 5.69 12.03 0.46
CA ALA A 260 6.36 13.12 -0.25
C ALA A 260 7.90 13.04 -0.10
N ASP A 261 8.39 12.70 1.10
CA ASP A 261 9.82 12.52 1.37
C ASP A 261 10.37 11.29 0.61
N TYR A 262 9.58 10.20 0.57
CA TYR A 262 9.89 9.02 -0.24
C TYR A 262 9.95 9.35 -1.74
N ALA A 263 9.00 10.12 -2.26
CA ALA A 263 8.97 10.49 -3.67
C ALA A 263 10.23 11.29 -4.07
N LEU A 264 10.64 12.24 -3.25
CA LEU A 264 11.88 13.00 -3.46
C LEU A 264 13.12 12.11 -3.40
N TRP A 265 13.20 11.26 -2.38
CA TRP A 265 14.28 10.31 -2.21
C TRP A 265 14.36 9.32 -3.39
N GLN A 266 13.23 8.75 -3.81
CA GLN A 266 13.20 7.80 -4.92
C GLN A 266 13.67 8.44 -6.23
N ARG A 267 13.23 9.65 -6.53
CA ARG A 267 13.66 10.38 -7.72
C ARG A 267 15.15 10.68 -7.70
N ALA A 268 15.68 11.09 -6.55
CA ALA A 268 17.13 11.31 -6.38
C ALA A 268 17.94 10.01 -6.54
N ALA A 269 17.43 8.88 -6.01
CA ALA A 269 18.09 7.58 -6.11
C ALA A 269 18.05 7.00 -7.53
N LEU A 270 16.94 7.20 -8.25
CA LEU A 270 16.80 6.73 -9.64
C LEU A 270 17.59 7.60 -10.64
N GLY A 271 17.68 8.90 -10.39
CA GLY A 271 18.26 9.86 -11.32
C GLY A 271 17.38 10.14 -12.54
N SER A 272 17.90 10.96 -13.46
CA SER A 272 17.17 11.30 -14.69
C SER A 272 17.25 10.16 -15.71
N PRO A 273 16.16 9.83 -16.42
CA PRO A 273 16.22 8.90 -17.56
C PRO A 273 17.09 9.40 -18.72
N ASP A 274 17.34 10.72 -18.81
CA ASP A 274 18.20 11.33 -19.82
C ASP A 274 19.71 11.22 -19.51
N ASP A 275 20.06 10.85 -18.27
CA ASP A 275 21.44 10.57 -17.88
C ASP A 275 21.73 9.07 -18.06
N PRO A 276 22.59 8.67 -19.04
CA PRO A 276 22.89 7.26 -19.31
C PRO A 276 23.46 6.49 -18.12
N GLU A 277 24.11 7.17 -17.19
CA GLU A 277 24.71 6.59 -15.99
C GLU A 277 23.73 6.48 -14.81
N SER A 278 22.54 7.04 -14.96
CA SER A 278 21.50 6.95 -13.93
C SER A 278 20.94 5.54 -13.82
N LEU A 279 20.45 5.17 -12.63
CA LEU A 279 19.76 3.90 -12.42
C LEU A 279 18.47 3.82 -13.28
N SER A 280 17.77 4.94 -13.44
CA SER A 280 16.58 5.04 -14.29
C SER A 280 16.89 4.65 -15.74
N ALA A 281 17.92 5.23 -16.35
CA ALA A 281 18.30 4.93 -17.74
C ALA A 281 18.76 3.47 -17.91
N GLN A 282 19.51 2.94 -16.93
CA GLN A 282 19.94 1.54 -16.94
C GLN A 282 18.75 0.57 -16.86
N GLN A 283 17.78 0.84 -15.99
CA GLN A 283 16.57 0.04 -15.85
C GLN A 283 15.70 0.09 -17.12
N ILE A 284 15.50 1.25 -17.70
CA ILE A 284 14.77 1.42 -18.96
C ILE A 284 15.43 0.62 -20.07
N ARG A 285 16.73 0.71 -20.23
CA ARG A 285 17.49 -0.05 -21.24
C ARG A 285 17.30 -1.55 -21.06
N TYR A 286 17.51 -2.04 -19.84
CA TYR A 286 17.35 -3.46 -19.52
C TYR A 286 15.94 -3.98 -19.89
N TRP A 287 14.89 -3.27 -19.47
CA TRP A 287 13.54 -3.70 -19.74
C TRP A 287 13.14 -3.56 -21.20
N SER A 288 13.64 -2.53 -21.89
CA SER A 288 13.41 -2.39 -23.33
C SER A 288 14.02 -3.56 -24.12
N GLU A 289 15.23 -3.98 -23.75
CA GLU A 289 15.90 -5.13 -24.36
C GLU A 289 15.20 -6.47 -23.98
N ALA A 290 14.87 -6.64 -22.69
CA ALA A 290 14.25 -7.88 -22.18
C ALA A 290 12.83 -8.10 -22.72
N LEU A 291 12.12 -7.05 -23.07
CA LEU A 291 10.75 -7.09 -23.58
C LEU A 291 10.68 -6.88 -25.11
N ASP A 292 11.83 -6.79 -25.77
CA ASP A 292 11.85 -6.65 -27.23
C ASP A 292 11.20 -7.86 -27.93
N GLY A 293 10.33 -7.57 -28.88
CA GLY A 293 9.61 -8.60 -29.67
C GLY A 293 8.42 -9.28 -28.94
N ILE A 294 8.05 -8.84 -27.73
CA ILE A 294 6.81 -9.35 -27.13
C ILE A 294 5.59 -8.88 -27.92
N THR A 295 4.57 -9.72 -28.01
CA THR A 295 3.30 -9.36 -28.63
C THR A 295 2.50 -8.40 -27.76
N GLU A 296 1.84 -7.40 -28.36
CA GLU A 296 0.96 -6.46 -27.64
C GLU A 296 -0.19 -7.14 -26.93
N GLU A 297 -0.71 -8.23 -27.51
CA GLU A 297 -1.76 -9.05 -26.91
C GLU A 297 -1.29 -10.47 -26.62
N LEU A 298 -1.60 -10.93 -25.42
CA LEU A 298 -1.46 -12.33 -25.06
C LEU A 298 -2.71 -13.13 -25.49
N TYR A 299 -2.53 -14.07 -26.39
CA TYR A 299 -3.60 -14.97 -26.83
C TYR A 299 -3.80 -16.09 -25.81
N LEU A 300 -4.74 -15.88 -24.91
CA LEU A 300 -5.21 -16.92 -23.99
C LEU A 300 -6.42 -17.64 -24.58
N PRO A 301 -6.66 -18.92 -24.23
CA PRO A 301 -7.91 -19.60 -24.56
C PRO A 301 -9.05 -18.88 -23.79
N ILE A 302 -9.92 -18.21 -24.53
CA ILE A 302 -11.05 -17.44 -24.01
C ILE A 302 -12.37 -17.99 -24.58
N ASP A 303 -13.42 -18.02 -23.73
CA ASP A 303 -14.74 -18.50 -24.12
C ASP A 303 -15.50 -17.50 -25.01
N ARG A 304 -15.11 -16.23 -24.99
CA ARG A 304 -15.77 -15.16 -25.74
C ARG A 304 -14.71 -14.17 -26.28
N PRO A 305 -14.95 -13.60 -27.49
CA PRO A 305 -14.05 -12.61 -28.04
C PRO A 305 -13.96 -11.39 -27.11
N ARG A 306 -12.79 -10.76 -27.05
CA ARG A 306 -12.60 -9.51 -26.29
C ARG A 306 -13.45 -8.40 -26.92
N PRO A 307 -14.18 -7.62 -26.11
CA PRO A 307 -14.93 -6.48 -26.62
C PRO A 307 -13.96 -5.37 -27.07
N VAL A 308 -14.38 -4.58 -28.06
CA VAL A 308 -13.61 -3.43 -28.56
C VAL A 308 -13.35 -2.41 -27.44
N VAL A 309 -14.35 -2.22 -26.55
CA VAL A 309 -14.22 -1.38 -25.35
C VAL A 309 -14.43 -2.25 -24.11
N MET A 310 -13.43 -2.32 -23.27
CA MET A 310 -13.49 -3.08 -22.01
C MET A 310 -14.47 -2.43 -21.05
N SER A 311 -15.42 -3.18 -20.50
CA SER A 311 -16.46 -2.65 -19.59
C SER A 311 -15.95 -2.32 -18.18
N GLN A 312 -14.78 -2.84 -17.80
CA GLN A 312 -14.20 -2.79 -16.44
C GLN A 312 -15.14 -3.30 -15.34
N ARG A 313 -16.25 -3.95 -15.69
CA ARG A 313 -17.16 -4.57 -14.72
C ARG A 313 -16.55 -5.85 -14.21
N GLY A 314 -16.42 -5.92 -12.88
CA GLY A 314 -15.99 -7.12 -12.18
C GLY A 314 -17.13 -7.72 -11.36
N ALA A 315 -16.96 -8.96 -10.96
CA ALA A 315 -17.81 -9.63 -9.99
C ALA A 315 -16.94 -10.51 -9.08
N THR A 316 -17.44 -10.80 -7.88
CA THR A 316 -16.79 -11.70 -6.94
C THR A 316 -17.57 -13.00 -6.86
N ALA A 317 -16.90 -14.12 -7.11
CA ALA A 317 -17.43 -15.45 -6.84
C ALA A 317 -16.76 -16.00 -5.58
N SER A 318 -17.57 -16.35 -4.58
CA SER A 318 -17.06 -16.97 -3.36
C SER A 318 -17.03 -18.48 -3.50
N CYS A 319 -15.92 -19.09 -3.11
CA CYS A 319 -15.79 -20.55 -2.99
C CYS A 319 -15.22 -20.91 -1.61
N SER A 320 -15.54 -22.09 -1.13
CA SER A 320 -15.00 -22.62 0.13
C SER A 320 -14.16 -23.86 -0.16
N LEU A 321 -12.96 -23.92 0.37
CA LEU A 321 -12.11 -25.09 0.32
C LEU A 321 -12.17 -25.82 1.66
N GLY A 322 -12.32 -27.15 1.61
CA GLY A 322 -12.24 -27.99 2.82
C GLY A 322 -10.83 -27.94 3.44
N VAL A 323 -10.77 -28.11 4.77
CA VAL A 323 -9.50 -28.03 5.53
C VAL A 323 -8.44 -29.01 5.00
N GLU A 324 -8.85 -30.21 4.56
CA GLU A 324 -7.93 -31.21 4.00
C GLU A 324 -7.34 -30.74 2.65
N SER A 325 -8.14 -30.09 1.79
CA SER A 325 -7.68 -29.53 0.54
C SER A 325 -6.67 -28.39 0.77
N VAL A 326 -6.96 -27.51 1.74
CA VAL A 326 -6.03 -26.42 2.14
C VAL A 326 -4.71 -27.01 2.61
N ARG A 327 -4.72 -27.99 3.54
CA ARG A 327 -3.51 -28.68 4.02
C ARG A 327 -2.76 -29.39 2.90
N GLY A 328 -3.48 -29.96 1.91
CA GLY A 328 -2.88 -30.57 0.74
C GLY A 328 -2.14 -29.57 -0.14
N LEU A 329 -2.77 -28.42 -0.41
CA LEU A 329 -2.19 -27.31 -1.18
C LEU A 329 -0.98 -26.71 -0.45
N GLU A 330 -1.05 -26.50 0.85
CA GLU A 330 0.07 -26.00 1.66
C GLU A 330 1.29 -26.94 1.62
N ARG A 331 1.06 -28.27 1.63
CA ARG A 331 2.14 -29.25 1.48
C ARG A 331 2.75 -29.27 0.07
N LEU A 332 1.95 -28.96 -0.94
CA LEU A 332 2.43 -28.91 -2.32
C LEU A 332 3.22 -27.61 -2.60
N ALA A 333 2.87 -26.54 -1.89
CA ALA A 333 3.51 -25.23 -2.04
C ALA A 333 4.84 -25.08 -1.28
N ARG A 334 5.16 -26.02 -0.38
CA ARG A 334 6.44 -26.12 0.35
C ARG A 334 7.45 -26.95 -0.42
#